data_905d0ad6050c86f798b67a51e3add593
#
_entry.id   905d0ad6050c86f798b67a51e3add593
#
_cell.length_a   1.000
_cell.length_b   1.000
_cell.length_c   1.000
_cell.angle_alpha   90.00
_cell.angle_beta   90.00
_cell.angle_gamma   90.00
#
_symmetry.space_group_name_H-M   'P 1'
#
loop_
_entity.id
_entity.type
_entity.pdbx_description
1 polymer ?
#
loop_
_entity_poly.entity_id
_entity_poly.type
_entity_poly.pdbx_seq_one_letter_code
_entity_poly.pdbx_strand_id
1 'polypeptide(L)'
;QNTISKEILAKVSDNYQQYSSIKFTFKLNINSQDFNEEQEGFAIIKDDKFYYETAERKVICDGKAVWTVIAEDDECYIDNLSDLDNTINPSEIFTIWKTGFNYKYVKKEDNNHYIKMFPQNPNKSKYHTIIMKIDENSNTIKQSTVKTKDGVSIKLNITDLKGNPVISINTFTWAESKYPTIDVIDNR
;
A
#
# COMPACT_ATOMS: atom_id res chain seq x y z
N GLN A 1 -5.60 -5.66 25.82
CA GLN A 1 -5.46 -4.69 24.70
C GLN A 1 -4.97 -5.37 23.40
N ASN A 2 -4.08 -6.37 23.51
CA ASN A 2 -3.61 -7.12 22.34
C ASN A 2 -4.70 -8.03 21.75
N THR A 3 -5.55 -8.64 22.59
CA THR A 3 -6.65 -9.53 22.18
C THR A 3 -7.67 -8.77 21.31
N ILE A 4 -8.12 -7.61 21.76
CA ILE A 4 -9.07 -6.75 21.01
C ILE A 4 -8.50 -6.37 19.64
N SER A 5 -7.22 -5.98 19.59
CA SER A 5 -6.56 -5.64 18.31
C SER A 5 -6.54 -6.83 17.35
N LYS A 6 -6.24 -8.02 17.85
CA LYS A 6 -6.21 -9.25 17.05
C LYS A 6 -7.59 -9.63 16.52
N GLU A 7 -8.63 -9.50 17.32
CA GLU A 7 -10.00 -9.77 16.91
C GLU A 7 -10.47 -8.82 15.80
N ILE A 8 -10.18 -7.51 15.93
CA ILE A 8 -10.52 -6.53 14.91
C ILE A 8 -9.75 -6.81 13.62
N LEU A 9 -8.44 -7.05 13.71
CA LEU A 9 -7.61 -7.34 12.54
C LEU A 9 -7.97 -8.67 11.87
N ALA A 10 -8.44 -9.67 12.63
CA ALA A 10 -8.97 -10.91 12.08
C ALA A 10 -10.22 -10.64 11.23
N LYS A 11 -11.17 -9.84 11.71
CA LYS A 11 -12.36 -9.45 10.94
C LYS A 11 -12.00 -8.71 9.65
N VAL A 12 -11.01 -7.81 9.71
CA VAL A 12 -10.48 -7.13 8.52
C VAL A 12 -9.91 -8.15 7.55
N SER A 13 -9.11 -9.09 8.03
CA SER A 13 -8.52 -10.15 7.20
C SER A 13 -9.59 -11.00 6.53
N ASP A 14 -10.58 -11.46 7.29
CA ASP A 14 -11.69 -12.27 6.77
C ASP A 14 -12.49 -11.52 5.72
N ASN A 15 -12.70 -10.21 5.92
CA ASN A 15 -13.37 -9.36 4.94
C ASN A 15 -12.60 -9.28 3.62
N TYR A 16 -11.29 -9.06 3.67
CA TYR A 16 -10.47 -8.97 2.45
C TYR A 16 -10.26 -10.34 1.76
N GLN A 17 -10.26 -11.43 2.49
CA GLN A 17 -10.13 -12.79 1.92
C GLN A 17 -11.30 -13.20 1.02
N GLN A 18 -12.44 -12.52 1.10
CA GLN A 18 -13.59 -12.76 0.21
C GLN A 18 -13.32 -12.28 -1.22
N TYR A 19 -12.32 -11.43 -1.42
CA TYR A 19 -12.03 -10.82 -2.71
C TYR A 19 -10.81 -11.46 -3.36
N SER A 20 -10.94 -11.82 -4.63
CA SER A 20 -9.81 -12.26 -5.46
C SER A 20 -8.97 -11.08 -5.95
N SER A 21 -9.55 -9.89 -5.94
CA SER A 21 -8.90 -8.63 -6.31
C SER A 21 -9.62 -7.46 -5.66
N ILE A 22 -8.90 -6.34 -5.50
CA ILE A 22 -9.40 -5.13 -4.84
C ILE A 22 -9.00 -3.93 -5.69
N LYS A 23 -9.94 -3.00 -5.88
CA LYS A 23 -9.68 -1.67 -6.43
C LYS A 23 -10.08 -0.61 -5.42
N PHE A 24 -9.25 0.41 -5.25
CA PHE A 24 -9.56 1.55 -4.39
C PHE A 24 -8.93 2.84 -4.91
N THR A 25 -9.51 3.97 -4.55
CA THR A 25 -8.88 5.27 -4.68
C THR A 25 -8.14 5.61 -3.40
N PHE A 26 -7.07 6.40 -3.52
CA PHE A 26 -6.27 6.78 -2.37
C PHE A 26 -5.81 8.23 -2.45
N LYS A 27 -5.54 8.76 -1.25
CA LYS A 27 -4.80 9.99 -1.05
C LYS A 27 -3.61 9.68 -0.16
N LEU A 28 -2.40 9.96 -0.66
CA LEU A 28 -1.14 9.72 0.02
C LEU A 28 -0.55 11.06 0.44
N ASN A 29 -0.24 11.19 1.74
CA ASN A 29 0.49 12.34 2.28
C ASN A 29 1.82 11.85 2.83
N ILE A 30 2.92 12.41 2.33
CA ILE A 30 4.27 12.15 2.81
C ILE A 30 4.78 13.44 3.45
N ASN A 31 5.11 13.36 4.73
CA ASN A 31 5.48 14.53 5.53
C ASN A 31 6.78 14.27 6.29
N SER A 32 7.71 15.21 6.22
CA SER A 32 8.93 15.26 7.02
C SER A 32 9.17 16.70 7.53
N GLN A 33 10.30 16.95 8.18
CA GLN A 33 10.67 18.31 8.57
C GLN A 33 10.91 19.24 7.36
N ASP A 34 11.39 18.66 6.25
CA ASP A 34 11.92 19.41 5.12
C ASP A 34 10.96 19.45 3.92
N PHE A 35 9.99 18.54 3.87
CA PHE A 35 9.04 18.48 2.75
C PHE A 35 7.66 17.94 3.16
N ASN A 36 6.67 18.33 2.37
CA ASN A 36 5.30 17.80 2.43
C ASN A 36 4.84 17.55 0.99
N GLU A 37 4.46 16.32 0.71
CA GLU A 37 4.00 15.89 -0.61
C GLU A 37 2.63 15.23 -0.48
N GLU A 38 1.75 15.53 -1.42
CA GLU A 38 0.42 14.93 -1.52
C GLU A 38 0.24 14.34 -2.92
N GLN A 39 -0.20 13.10 -2.98
CA GLN A 39 -0.53 12.38 -4.21
C GLN A 39 -1.92 11.78 -4.11
N GLU A 40 -2.65 11.78 -5.21
CA GLU A 40 -3.94 11.11 -5.35
C GLU A 40 -3.89 10.13 -6.51
N GLY A 41 -4.63 9.04 -6.39
CA GLY A 41 -4.67 8.05 -7.44
C GLY A 41 -5.59 6.89 -7.13
N PHE A 42 -5.43 5.83 -7.89
CA PHE A 42 -6.12 4.57 -7.64
C PHE A 42 -5.13 3.40 -7.73
N ALA A 43 -5.50 2.31 -7.08
CA ALA A 43 -4.74 1.07 -7.09
C ALA A 43 -5.65 -0.13 -7.37
N ILE A 44 -5.10 -1.14 -8.04
CA ILE A 44 -5.69 -2.45 -8.24
C ILE A 44 -4.69 -3.48 -7.71
N ILE A 45 -5.16 -4.38 -6.85
CA ILE A 45 -4.33 -5.42 -6.24
C ILE A 45 -4.97 -6.78 -6.51
N LYS A 46 -4.16 -7.74 -6.91
CA LYS A 46 -4.54 -9.15 -7.07
C LYS A 46 -3.36 -10.04 -6.70
N ASP A 47 -3.47 -10.77 -5.59
CA ASP A 47 -2.38 -11.57 -5.04
C ASP A 47 -1.13 -10.73 -4.79
N ASP A 48 0.01 -11.07 -5.38
CA ASP A 48 1.28 -10.34 -5.34
C ASP A 48 1.43 -9.29 -6.46
N LYS A 49 0.40 -9.15 -7.32
CA LYS A 49 0.38 -8.20 -8.43
C LYS A 49 -0.33 -6.92 -8.03
N PHE A 50 0.17 -5.81 -8.55
CA PHE A 50 -0.50 -4.54 -8.37
C PHE A 50 -0.31 -3.60 -9.56
N TYR A 51 -1.24 -2.72 -9.70
CA TYR A 51 -1.18 -1.54 -10.56
C TYR A 51 -1.63 -0.34 -9.74
N TYR A 52 -0.88 0.74 -9.79
CA TYR A 52 -1.39 2.00 -9.31
C TYR A 52 -1.01 3.16 -10.23
N GLU A 53 -1.82 4.20 -10.19
CA GLU A 53 -1.66 5.39 -11.01
C GLU A 53 -1.92 6.63 -10.17
N THR A 54 -1.03 7.61 -10.30
CA THR A 54 -1.17 8.99 -9.83
C THR A 54 -1.03 9.94 -11.03
N ALA A 55 -1.13 11.24 -10.81
CA ALA A 55 -0.87 12.22 -11.86
C ALA A 55 0.56 12.14 -12.42
N GLU A 56 1.54 11.73 -11.59
CA GLU A 56 2.96 11.76 -11.92
C GLU A 56 3.48 10.43 -12.47
N ARG A 57 2.91 9.31 -12.03
CA ARG A 57 3.47 7.99 -12.37
C ARG A 57 2.43 6.89 -12.49
N LYS A 58 2.79 5.88 -13.28
CA LYS A 58 2.10 4.58 -13.33
C LYS A 58 3.06 3.51 -12.87
N VAL A 59 2.59 2.63 -11.99
CA VAL A 59 3.40 1.51 -11.51
C VAL A 59 2.67 0.21 -11.77
N ILE A 60 3.36 -0.71 -12.43
CA ILE A 60 2.85 -2.04 -12.81
C ILE A 60 3.72 -3.08 -12.13
N CYS A 61 3.12 -4.06 -11.47
CA CYS A 61 3.83 -5.21 -10.91
C CYS A 61 3.17 -6.50 -11.34
N ASP A 62 3.95 -7.42 -11.89
CA ASP A 62 3.49 -8.76 -12.29
C ASP A 62 3.68 -9.83 -11.22
N GLY A 63 4.13 -9.42 -10.02
CA GLY A 63 4.49 -10.29 -8.89
C GLY A 63 5.98 -10.61 -8.81
N LYS A 64 6.79 -10.18 -9.78
CA LYS A 64 8.26 -10.38 -9.81
C LYS A 64 9.01 -9.11 -10.12
N ALA A 65 8.64 -8.42 -11.18
CA ALA A 65 9.22 -7.16 -11.62
C ALA A 65 8.22 -6.02 -11.45
N VAL A 66 8.76 -4.83 -11.25
CA VAL A 66 8.02 -3.59 -11.11
C VAL A 66 8.48 -2.61 -12.16
N TRP A 67 7.55 -2.08 -12.93
CA TRP A 67 7.75 -1.03 -13.92
C TRP A 67 7.18 0.27 -13.40
N THR A 68 8.03 1.27 -13.24
CA THR A 68 7.64 2.62 -12.83
C THR A 68 7.80 3.55 -14.03
N VAL A 69 6.67 4.00 -14.57
CA VAL A 69 6.59 4.91 -15.71
C VAL A 69 6.42 6.33 -15.20
N ILE A 70 7.33 7.22 -15.57
CA ILE A 70 7.29 8.66 -15.29
C ILE A 70 7.10 9.36 -16.64
N ALA A 71 5.86 9.70 -16.97
CA ALA A 71 5.52 10.20 -18.30
C ALA A 71 6.15 11.58 -18.61
N GLU A 72 6.33 12.42 -17.60
CA GLU A 72 6.94 13.75 -17.75
C GLU A 72 8.41 13.66 -18.18
N ASP A 73 9.11 12.64 -17.71
CA ASP A 73 10.54 12.42 -18.01
C ASP A 73 10.76 11.49 -19.20
N ASP A 74 9.70 10.91 -19.78
CA ASP A 74 9.78 9.86 -20.81
C ASP A 74 10.64 8.65 -20.35
N GLU A 75 10.58 8.30 -19.06
CA GLU A 75 11.38 7.24 -18.45
C GLU A 75 10.53 6.11 -17.88
N CYS A 76 11.05 4.88 -17.97
CA CYS A 76 10.52 3.70 -17.29
C CYS A 76 11.63 2.97 -16.55
N TYR A 77 11.52 2.88 -15.25
CA TYR A 77 12.42 2.10 -14.39
C TYR A 77 11.89 0.69 -14.21
N ILE A 78 12.77 -0.31 -14.32
CA ILE A 78 12.45 -1.71 -14.04
C ILE A 78 13.27 -2.17 -12.86
N ASP A 79 12.58 -2.63 -11.81
CA ASP A 79 13.20 -3.15 -10.59
C ASP A 79 12.66 -4.55 -10.27
N ASN A 80 13.40 -5.36 -9.50
CA ASN A 80 12.82 -6.55 -8.92
C ASN A 80 11.90 -6.16 -7.75
N LEU A 81 10.76 -6.83 -7.61
CA LEU A 81 9.88 -6.62 -6.48
C LEU A 81 10.58 -6.87 -5.13
N SER A 82 11.50 -7.84 -5.09
CA SER A 82 12.31 -8.16 -3.91
C SER A 82 13.26 -7.04 -3.47
N ASP A 83 13.65 -6.17 -4.39
CA ASP A 83 14.63 -5.11 -4.14
C ASP A 83 13.96 -3.80 -3.67
N LEU A 84 12.63 -3.77 -3.68
CA LEU A 84 11.84 -2.63 -3.15
C LEU A 84 11.78 -2.59 -1.60
N ASP A 85 12.81 -3.05 -0.93
CA ASP A 85 12.92 -3.14 0.55
C ASP A 85 12.62 -1.82 1.31
N ASN A 86 12.49 -0.71 0.60
CA ASN A 86 12.34 0.62 1.18
C ASN A 86 10.94 1.22 1.05
N THR A 87 10.07 0.58 0.29
CA THR A 87 8.70 1.04 0.05
C THR A 87 7.72 0.02 0.60
N ILE A 88 6.58 0.50 1.11
CA ILE A 88 5.48 -0.39 1.45
C ILE A 88 4.97 -0.95 0.13
N ASN A 89 5.11 -2.26 -0.06
CA ASN A 89 4.54 -2.96 -1.19
C ASN A 89 3.01 -2.79 -1.15
N PRO A 90 2.37 -2.15 -2.15
CA PRO A 90 0.93 -1.96 -2.14
C PRO A 90 0.13 -3.26 -2.00
N SER A 91 0.64 -4.39 -2.51
CA SER A 91 -0.01 -5.70 -2.37
C SER A 91 -0.05 -6.19 -0.92
N GLU A 92 0.83 -5.69 -0.06
CA GLU A 92 0.92 -6.08 1.35
C GLU A 92 0.07 -5.21 2.28
N ILE A 93 -0.47 -4.08 1.81
CA ILE A 93 -1.26 -3.15 2.63
C ILE A 93 -2.36 -3.88 3.42
N PHE A 94 -3.00 -4.88 2.81
CA PHE A 94 -4.11 -5.63 3.39
C PHE A 94 -3.69 -6.91 4.12
N THR A 95 -2.39 -7.17 4.26
CA THR A 95 -1.85 -8.38 4.88
C THR A 95 -0.69 -8.14 5.84
N ILE A 96 -0.06 -6.97 5.79
CA ILE A 96 1.16 -6.63 6.55
C ILE A 96 1.04 -6.89 8.06
N TRP A 97 -0.16 -6.75 8.62
CA TRP A 97 -0.38 -6.94 10.05
C TRP A 97 -0.42 -8.40 10.51
N LYS A 98 -0.49 -9.38 9.60
CA LYS A 98 -0.65 -10.79 9.98
C LYS A 98 0.53 -11.35 10.75
N THR A 99 1.73 -10.89 10.46
CA THR A 99 2.96 -11.39 11.07
C THR A 99 3.95 -10.26 11.34
N GLY A 100 4.82 -10.47 12.33
CA GLY A 100 5.96 -9.57 12.59
C GLY A 100 5.65 -8.32 13.41
N PHE A 101 4.45 -8.21 14.00
CA PHE A 101 4.05 -7.04 14.79
C PHE A 101 3.54 -7.38 16.19
N ASN A 102 3.78 -6.45 17.09
CA ASN A 102 3.07 -6.30 18.35
C ASN A 102 1.99 -5.23 18.19
N TYR A 103 0.83 -5.42 18.82
CA TYR A 103 -0.34 -4.56 18.65
C TYR A 103 -0.71 -3.85 19.94
N LYS A 104 -1.21 -2.63 19.80
CA LYS A 104 -1.80 -1.85 20.88
C LYS A 104 -3.10 -1.21 20.39
N TYR A 105 -4.21 -1.60 21.00
CA TYR A 105 -5.48 -0.88 20.81
C TYR A 105 -5.36 0.51 21.42
N VAL A 106 -5.72 1.54 20.66
CA VAL A 106 -5.59 2.93 21.11
C VAL A 106 -6.93 3.47 21.59
N LYS A 107 -7.92 3.47 20.70
CA LYS A 107 -9.24 4.05 20.95
C LYS A 107 -10.25 3.60 19.90
N LYS A 108 -11.54 3.86 20.20
CA LYS A 108 -12.62 3.94 19.23
C LYS A 108 -13.11 5.38 19.17
N GLU A 109 -13.33 5.89 17.97
CA GLU A 109 -13.84 7.23 17.73
C GLU A 109 -14.59 7.26 16.40
N ASP A 110 -15.79 7.83 16.37
CA ASP A 110 -16.62 7.96 15.15
C ASP A 110 -16.77 6.65 14.35
N ASN A 111 -17.09 5.55 15.05
CA ASN A 111 -17.19 4.20 14.49
C ASN A 111 -15.89 3.67 13.84
N ASN A 112 -14.74 4.23 14.22
CA ASN A 112 -13.44 3.74 13.77
C ASN A 112 -12.61 3.26 14.95
N HIS A 113 -11.97 2.11 14.77
CA HIS A 113 -10.94 1.61 15.66
C HIS A 113 -9.57 2.12 15.24
N TYR A 114 -8.76 2.50 16.22
CA TYR A 114 -7.37 2.90 16.02
C TYR A 114 -6.45 1.87 16.68
N ILE A 115 -5.60 1.25 15.87
CA ILE A 115 -4.65 0.22 16.31
C ILE A 115 -3.25 0.68 15.94
N LYS A 116 -2.34 0.69 16.93
CA LYS A 116 -0.89 0.85 16.70
C LYS A 116 -0.24 -0.52 16.56
N MET A 117 0.69 -0.60 15.64
CA MET A 117 1.50 -1.78 15.38
C MET A 117 2.97 -1.40 15.48
N PHE A 118 3.75 -2.26 16.09
CA PHE A 118 5.19 -2.08 16.31
C PHE A 118 5.92 -3.31 15.79
N PRO A 119 6.96 -3.16 14.96
CA PRO A 119 7.75 -4.30 14.50
C PRO A 119 8.31 -5.11 15.68
N GLN A 120 8.21 -6.44 15.62
CA GLN A 120 8.81 -7.34 16.62
C GLN A 120 10.34 -7.29 16.57
N ASN A 121 10.89 -7.04 15.38
CA ASN A 121 12.34 -6.85 15.15
C ASN A 121 12.63 -5.41 14.73
N PRO A 122 12.63 -4.45 15.67
CA PRO A 122 12.79 -3.04 15.33
C PRO A 122 14.12 -2.74 14.61
N ASN A 123 15.18 -3.48 14.90
CA ASN A 123 16.49 -3.26 14.26
C ASN A 123 16.51 -3.59 12.76
N LYS A 124 15.62 -4.47 12.30
CA LYS A 124 15.49 -4.86 10.89
C LYS A 124 14.44 -4.04 10.12
N SER A 125 13.69 -3.20 10.82
CA SER A 125 12.62 -2.40 10.22
C SER A 125 13.07 -0.95 10.01
N LYS A 126 12.67 -0.34 8.91
CA LYS A 126 12.90 1.08 8.59
C LYS A 126 11.86 2.00 9.24
N TYR A 127 10.74 1.45 9.67
CA TYR A 127 9.69 2.15 10.41
C TYR A 127 9.61 1.63 11.84
N HIS A 128 9.10 2.47 12.73
CA HIS A 128 8.94 2.13 14.15
C HIS A 128 7.48 1.96 14.56
N THR A 129 6.54 2.54 13.82
CA THR A 129 5.10 2.48 14.16
C THR A 129 4.25 2.53 12.90
N ILE A 130 3.23 1.68 12.84
CA ILE A 130 2.12 1.80 11.90
C ILE A 130 0.85 2.07 12.72
N ILE A 131 0.02 2.99 12.26
CA ILE A 131 -1.29 3.28 12.87
C ILE A 131 -2.36 2.99 11.84
N MET A 132 -3.26 2.08 12.16
CA MET A 132 -4.41 1.76 11.31
C MET A 132 -5.69 2.37 11.88
N LYS A 133 -6.48 3.00 11.00
CA LYS A 133 -7.85 3.40 11.23
C LYS A 133 -8.76 2.43 10.48
N ILE A 134 -9.61 1.74 11.21
CA ILE A 134 -10.47 0.66 10.70
C ILE A 134 -11.92 1.01 10.98
N ASP A 135 -12.75 1.03 9.95
CA ASP A 135 -14.19 1.21 10.07
C ASP A 135 -14.83 -0.03 10.72
N GLU A 136 -15.57 0.18 11.80
CA GLU A 136 -16.21 -0.90 12.57
C GLU A 136 -17.33 -1.60 11.81
N ASN A 137 -18.07 -0.85 11.00
CA ASN A 137 -19.25 -1.38 10.31
C ASN A 137 -18.88 -2.23 9.10
N SER A 138 -17.90 -1.76 8.32
CA SER A 138 -17.46 -2.42 7.10
C SER A 138 -16.27 -3.35 7.31
N ASN A 139 -15.60 -3.32 8.46
CA ASN A 139 -14.32 -3.98 8.72
C ASN A 139 -13.27 -3.69 7.63
N THR A 140 -13.22 -2.44 7.16
CA THR A 140 -12.26 -2.01 6.14
C THR A 140 -11.27 -1.00 6.70
N ILE A 141 -10.06 -1.01 6.15
CA ILE A 141 -9.03 -0.02 6.46
C ILE A 141 -9.40 1.29 5.76
N LYS A 142 -9.56 2.35 6.54
CA LYS A 142 -9.80 3.72 6.04
C LYS A 142 -8.49 4.49 5.90
N GLN A 143 -7.53 4.21 6.77
CA GLN A 143 -6.26 4.92 6.77
C GLN A 143 -5.16 4.03 7.35
N SER A 144 -3.98 4.13 6.78
CA SER A 144 -2.73 3.61 7.33
C SER A 144 -1.71 4.74 7.44
N THR A 145 -1.08 4.90 8.60
CA THR A 145 -0.01 5.87 8.81
C THR A 145 1.24 5.13 9.23
N VAL A 146 2.28 5.21 8.42
CA VAL A 146 3.61 4.65 8.70
C VAL A 146 4.52 5.75 9.18
N LYS A 147 5.18 5.53 10.32
CA LYS A 147 6.20 6.44 10.86
C LYS A 147 7.56 5.76 10.76
N THR A 148 8.44 6.35 9.98
CA THR A 148 9.78 5.85 9.73
C THR A 148 10.77 6.34 10.80
N LYS A 149 11.93 5.70 10.87
CA LYS A 149 12.97 6.04 11.86
C LYS A 149 13.70 7.33 11.53
N ASP A 150 13.73 7.71 10.27
CA ASP A 150 14.31 8.96 9.76
C ASP A 150 13.34 10.16 9.83
N GLY A 151 12.19 9.98 10.50
CA GLY A 151 11.26 11.07 10.80
C GLY A 151 10.22 11.35 9.71
N VAL A 152 10.09 10.49 8.71
CA VAL A 152 9.04 10.61 7.69
C VAL A 152 7.74 9.98 8.19
N SER A 153 6.62 10.65 7.94
CA SER A 153 5.26 10.13 8.16
C SER A 153 4.56 9.96 6.81
N ILE A 154 4.16 8.74 6.50
CA ILE A 154 3.46 8.38 5.27
C ILE A 154 2.03 8.00 5.64
N LYS A 155 1.06 8.80 5.23
CA LYS A 155 -0.36 8.61 5.51
C LYS A 155 -1.09 8.26 4.22
N LEU A 156 -1.64 7.05 4.16
CA LEU A 156 -2.49 6.56 3.08
C LEU A 156 -3.95 6.59 3.53
N ASN A 157 -4.77 7.38 2.88
CA ASN A 157 -6.23 7.37 3.03
C ASN A 157 -6.82 6.55 1.89
N ILE A 158 -7.71 5.62 2.22
CA ILE A 158 -8.35 4.71 1.28
C ILE A 158 -9.82 5.05 1.16
N THR A 159 -10.29 5.25 -0.07
CA THR A 159 -11.69 5.50 -0.40
C THR A 159 -12.15 4.61 -1.55
N ASP A 160 -13.46 4.53 -1.78
CA ASP A 160 -14.07 3.81 -2.91
C ASP A 160 -13.55 2.38 -3.11
N LEU A 161 -13.32 1.66 -2.01
CA LEU A 161 -12.84 0.29 -2.06
C LEU A 161 -13.92 -0.65 -2.62
N LYS A 162 -13.55 -1.39 -3.66
CA LYS A 162 -14.40 -2.38 -4.34
C LYS A 162 -13.68 -3.71 -4.43
N GLY A 163 -14.36 -4.76 -3.97
CA GLY A 163 -13.93 -6.12 -4.17
C GLY A 163 -14.31 -6.65 -5.55
N ASN A 164 -13.48 -7.51 -6.10
CA ASN A 164 -13.68 -8.20 -7.38
C ASN A 164 -14.05 -7.26 -8.54
N PRO A 165 -13.32 -6.16 -8.78
CA PRO A 165 -13.56 -5.30 -9.93
C PRO A 165 -13.35 -6.07 -11.24
N VAL A 166 -13.97 -5.60 -12.32
CA VAL A 166 -13.63 -6.07 -13.66
C VAL A 166 -12.22 -5.60 -14.00
N ILE A 167 -11.30 -6.53 -14.23
CA ILE A 167 -9.88 -6.27 -14.50
C ILE A 167 -9.54 -6.79 -15.90
N SER A 168 -8.88 -5.93 -16.70
CA SER A 168 -8.31 -6.37 -17.98
C SER A 168 -7.20 -7.39 -17.74
N ILE A 169 -7.08 -8.38 -18.62
CA ILE A 169 -6.00 -9.38 -18.57
C ILE A 169 -4.61 -8.76 -18.61
N ASN A 170 -4.48 -7.57 -19.20
CA ASN A 170 -3.21 -6.85 -19.35
C ASN A 170 -2.94 -5.83 -18.25
N THR A 171 -3.77 -5.76 -17.20
CA THR A 171 -3.62 -4.76 -16.13
C THR A 171 -2.25 -4.82 -15.44
N PHE A 172 -1.74 -6.02 -15.23
CA PHE A 172 -0.46 -6.27 -14.55
C PHE A 172 0.68 -6.63 -15.51
N THR A 173 0.57 -6.24 -16.77
CA THR A 173 1.55 -6.57 -17.80
C THR A 173 2.14 -5.30 -18.38
N TRP A 174 3.46 -5.22 -18.41
CA TRP A 174 4.17 -4.19 -19.16
C TRP A 174 4.05 -4.45 -20.66
N ALA A 175 3.75 -3.40 -21.41
CA ALA A 175 3.70 -3.43 -22.87
C ALA A 175 4.50 -2.26 -23.44
N GLU A 176 5.76 -2.49 -23.83
CA GLU A 176 6.66 -1.50 -24.40
C GLU A 176 6.06 -0.81 -25.64
N SER A 177 5.28 -1.56 -26.43
CA SER A 177 4.60 -1.02 -27.61
C SER A 177 3.64 0.15 -27.33
N LYS A 178 3.19 0.31 -26.09
CA LYS A 178 2.37 1.45 -25.67
C LYS A 178 3.18 2.73 -25.43
N TYR A 179 4.51 2.60 -25.37
CA TYR A 179 5.43 3.66 -25.00
C TYR A 179 6.63 3.66 -25.96
N PRO A 180 6.43 3.94 -27.27
CA PRO A 180 7.47 3.73 -28.30
C PRO A 180 8.70 4.65 -28.16
N THR A 181 8.59 5.74 -27.40
CA THR A 181 9.65 6.73 -27.21
C THR A 181 10.26 6.71 -25.82
N ILE A 182 9.72 5.87 -24.91
CA ILE A 182 10.15 5.86 -23.53
C ILE A 182 11.56 5.27 -23.36
N ASP A 183 12.38 5.91 -22.57
CA ASP A 183 13.69 5.38 -22.19
C ASP A 183 13.53 4.36 -21.05
N VAL A 184 14.00 3.14 -21.27
CA VAL A 184 13.86 2.04 -20.31
C VAL A 184 15.17 1.85 -19.56
N ILE A 185 15.11 2.04 -18.24
CA ILE A 185 16.24 1.89 -17.31
C ILE A 185 16.02 0.62 -16.51
N ASP A 186 16.75 -0.45 -16.84
CA ASP A 186 16.63 -1.75 -16.16
C ASP A 186 17.65 -1.85 -15.02
N ASN A 187 17.16 -1.87 -13.78
CA ASN A 187 17.95 -1.93 -12.55
C ASN A 187 18.05 -3.36 -11.96
N ARG A 188 17.50 -4.35 -12.64
CA ARG A 188 17.47 -5.74 -12.14
C ARG A 188 18.82 -6.44 -12.19
#